data_74d926283f269ec296863b1de3b376a7
#
_entry.id   74d926283f269ec296863b1de3b376a7
#
_cell.length_a   1.000
_cell.length_b   1.000
_cell.length_c   1.000
_cell.angle_alpha   90.00
_cell.angle_beta   90.00
_cell.angle_gamma   90.00
#
_symmetry.space_group_name_H-M   'P 1'
#
loop_
_entity.id
_entity.type
_entity.pdbx_description
1 polymer ?
#
loop_
_entity_poly.entity_id
_entity_poly.type
_entity_poly.pdbx_seq_one_letter_code
_entity_poly.pdbx_strand_id
1 'polypeptide(L)'
;MSTTFIHTADCARQRVAGVGEVAEILNPKLCGAKNVLGMLRWLSGSDRLAPAPRAVTHQLLYVMEGDGVITLDGKDYAVGRGAGVYLGPNETAAIRPSGSGTLKLFHLVVPEVKDATAGRAA
;
A
#
# COMPACT_ATOMS: atom_id res chain seq x y z
N MET A 1 11.65 10.61 24.28
CA MET A 1 11.37 10.12 22.93
C MET A 1 12.22 8.92 22.60
N SER A 2 11.65 7.91 22.05
CA SER A 2 12.39 6.71 21.70
C SER A 2 12.32 6.48 20.19
N THR A 3 13.39 5.90 19.67
CA THR A 3 13.47 5.53 18.28
C THR A 3 13.19 4.04 18.16
N THR A 4 12.31 3.68 17.27
CA THR A 4 11.96 2.29 17.01
C THR A 4 12.67 1.83 15.75
N PHE A 5 13.45 0.76 15.88
CA PHE A 5 14.12 0.14 14.75
C PHE A 5 13.31 -1.09 14.34
N ILE A 6 12.91 -1.15 13.09
CA ILE A 6 12.08 -2.24 12.59
C ILE A 6 12.82 -3.00 11.49
N HIS A 7 13.04 -4.29 11.72
CA HIS A 7 13.53 -5.18 10.68
C HIS A 7 12.36 -5.66 9.86
N THR A 8 12.21 -5.14 8.67
CA THR A 8 11.04 -5.50 7.85
C THR A 8 11.01 -6.97 7.48
N ALA A 9 12.17 -7.62 7.41
CA ALA A 9 12.23 -9.05 7.14
C ALA A 9 11.59 -9.89 8.24
N ASP A 10 11.53 -9.35 9.45
CA ASP A 10 10.93 -10.05 10.60
C ASP A 10 9.44 -9.79 10.71
N CYS A 11 8.89 -8.90 9.93
CA CYS A 11 7.46 -8.63 9.95
C CYS A 11 6.73 -9.77 9.23
N ALA A 12 5.70 -10.30 9.86
CA ALA A 12 4.98 -11.43 9.31
C ALA A 12 4.28 -11.07 8.01
N ARG A 13 4.40 -11.95 7.02
CA ARG A 13 3.68 -11.80 5.77
C ARG A 13 2.37 -12.59 5.84
N GLN A 14 1.34 -12.00 5.29
CA GLN A 14 0.04 -12.65 5.19
C GLN A 14 -0.38 -12.68 3.73
N ARG A 15 -0.90 -13.82 3.30
CA ARG A 15 -1.40 -13.96 1.94
C ARG A 15 -2.85 -13.52 1.89
N VAL A 16 -3.15 -12.58 1.01
CA VAL A 16 -4.52 -12.14 0.75
C VAL A 16 -4.90 -12.64 -0.64
N ALA A 17 -5.93 -13.46 -0.71
CA ALA A 17 -6.32 -14.11 -1.97
C ALA A 17 -6.60 -13.08 -3.06
N GLY A 18 -5.96 -13.26 -4.22
CA GLY A 18 -6.15 -12.37 -5.37
C GLY A 18 -5.43 -11.04 -5.27
N VAL A 19 -4.83 -10.73 -4.13
CA VAL A 19 -4.16 -9.45 -3.91
C VAL A 19 -2.65 -9.62 -3.80
N GLY A 20 -2.18 -10.67 -3.14
CA GLY A 20 -0.76 -10.91 -2.95
C GLY A 20 -0.42 -11.05 -1.48
N GLU A 21 0.86 -10.89 -1.16
CA GLU A 21 1.31 -10.93 0.22
C GLU A 21 1.45 -9.51 0.77
N VAL A 22 1.22 -9.36 2.06
CA VAL A 22 1.35 -8.07 2.72
C VAL A 22 2.00 -8.25 4.08
N ALA A 23 2.87 -7.32 4.46
CA ALA A 23 3.45 -7.25 5.79
C ALA A 23 3.31 -5.82 6.29
N GLU A 24 2.71 -5.64 7.46
CA GLU A 24 2.64 -4.33 8.08
C GLU A 24 3.98 -4.02 8.73
N ILE A 25 4.55 -2.88 8.40
CA ILE A 25 5.85 -2.47 8.92
C ILE A 25 5.78 -1.18 9.73
N LEU A 26 4.64 -0.49 9.68
CA LEU A 26 4.42 0.72 10.44
C LEU A 26 2.97 0.72 10.89
N ASN A 27 2.74 0.51 12.18
CA ASN A 27 1.41 0.49 12.77
C ASN A 27 1.52 0.75 14.27
N PRO A 28 0.40 0.95 14.98
CA PRO A 28 0.46 1.24 16.42
C PRO A 28 1.13 0.13 17.24
N LYS A 29 0.95 -1.12 16.84
CA LYS A 29 1.46 -2.25 17.59
C LYS A 29 2.98 -2.36 17.52
N LEU A 30 3.56 -2.04 16.36
CA LEU A 30 5.00 -2.15 16.15
C LEU A 30 5.77 -0.99 16.75
N CYS A 31 5.25 0.22 16.67
CA CYS A 31 6.02 1.40 17.02
C CYS A 31 5.21 2.52 17.66
N GLY A 32 3.95 2.24 18.01
CA GLY A 32 3.10 3.27 18.61
C GLY A 32 2.60 4.33 17.63
N ALA A 33 2.85 4.16 16.34
CA ALA A 33 2.40 5.12 15.35
C ALA A 33 0.87 5.14 15.30
N LYS A 34 0.30 6.34 15.31
CA LYS A 34 -1.15 6.51 15.27
C LYS A 34 -1.56 7.14 13.96
N ASN A 35 -2.68 6.69 13.42
CA ASN A 35 -3.25 7.26 12.20
C ASN A 35 -2.33 7.16 10.99
N VAL A 36 -1.44 6.16 11.00
CA VAL A 36 -0.59 5.87 9.86
C VAL A 36 -0.40 4.37 9.75
N LEU A 37 -0.47 3.87 8.53
CA LEU A 37 -0.29 2.46 8.26
C LEU A 37 0.69 2.34 7.10
N GLY A 38 1.77 1.62 7.30
CA GLY A 38 2.77 1.36 6.27
C GLY A 38 2.92 -0.13 6.06
N MET A 39 2.92 -0.55 4.81
CA MET A 39 2.96 -1.96 4.44
C MET A 39 3.93 -2.19 3.31
N LEU A 40 4.55 -3.37 3.33
CA LEU A 40 5.20 -3.90 2.14
C LEU A 40 4.24 -4.89 1.49
N ARG A 41 4.17 -4.86 0.18
CA ARG A 41 3.30 -5.76 -0.58
C ARG A 41 4.09 -6.42 -1.69
N TRP A 42 3.78 -7.70 -1.91
CA TRP A 42 4.40 -8.49 -2.96
C TRP A 42 3.28 -9.07 -3.83
N LEU A 43 3.28 -8.71 -5.10
CA LEU A 43 2.26 -9.15 -6.06
C LEU A 43 2.95 -9.97 -7.15
N SER A 44 2.38 -11.12 -7.47
CA SER A 44 2.90 -11.95 -8.54
C SER A 44 1.75 -12.69 -9.23
N GLY A 45 1.99 -13.11 -10.46
CA GLY A 45 0.97 -13.80 -11.22
C GLY A 45 -0.25 -12.93 -11.49
N SER A 46 -1.40 -13.37 -11.05
CA SER A 46 -2.66 -12.64 -11.25
C SER A 46 -3.04 -11.75 -10.09
N ASP A 47 -2.13 -11.55 -9.13
CA ASP A 47 -2.41 -10.67 -8.00
C ASP A 47 -2.67 -9.24 -8.48
N ARG A 48 -3.57 -8.56 -7.78
CA ARG A 48 -3.95 -7.20 -8.13
C ARG A 48 -4.34 -6.45 -6.86
N LEU A 49 -3.74 -5.28 -6.67
CA LEU A 49 -4.07 -4.43 -5.53
C LEU A 49 -4.92 -3.27 -6.01
N ALA A 50 -6.12 -3.16 -5.44
CA ALA A 50 -7.02 -2.05 -5.75
C ALA A 50 -7.55 -1.51 -4.43
N PRO A 51 -6.81 -0.57 -3.80
CA PRO A 51 -7.24 -0.03 -2.51
C PRO A 51 -8.59 0.67 -2.64
N ALA A 52 -9.43 0.44 -1.65
CA ALA A 52 -10.74 1.09 -1.63
C ALA A 52 -10.58 2.60 -1.44
N PRO A 53 -11.37 3.41 -2.13
CA PRO A 53 -11.34 4.86 -1.92
C PRO A 53 -11.86 5.21 -0.53
N ARG A 54 -11.27 6.21 0.09
CA ARG A 54 -11.67 6.68 1.42
C ARG A 54 -11.72 8.18 1.43
N ALA A 55 -12.70 8.74 2.14
CA ALA A 55 -12.99 10.17 2.09
C ALA A 55 -11.90 11.06 2.68
N VAL A 56 -11.16 10.56 3.67
CA VAL A 56 -10.19 11.39 4.38
C VAL A 56 -8.79 10.79 4.39
N THR A 57 -8.54 9.83 3.52
CA THR A 57 -7.29 9.09 3.53
C THR A 57 -6.45 9.43 2.32
N HIS A 58 -5.16 9.61 2.56
CA HIS A 58 -4.16 9.78 1.53
C HIS A 58 -3.34 8.51 1.44
N GLN A 59 -3.01 8.08 0.24
CA GLN A 59 -2.26 6.86 0.04
C GLN A 59 -1.10 7.09 -0.90
N LEU A 60 -0.01 6.38 -0.67
CA LEU A 60 1.14 6.35 -1.57
C LEU A 60 1.41 4.90 -1.94
N LEU A 61 1.51 4.64 -3.23
CA LEU A 61 2.00 3.37 -3.75
C LEU A 61 3.35 3.64 -4.38
N TYR A 62 4.39 3.04 -3.82
CA TYR A 62 5.76 3.24 -4.32
C TYR A 62 6.32 1.90 -4.77
N VAL A 63 6.77 1.84 -6.02
CA VAL A 63 7.32 0.60 -6.59
C VAL A 63 8.78 0.47 -6.17
N MET A 64 9.08 -0.56 -5.40
CA MET A 64 10.43 -0.82 -4.91
C MET A 64 11.21 -1.74 -5.82
N GLU A 65 10.55 -2.76 -6.37
CA GLU A 65 11.17 -3.74 -7.26
C GLU A 65 10.13 -4.26 -8.24
N GLY A 66 10.59 -4.63 -9.42
CA GLY A 66 9.77 -5.26 -10.43
C GLY A 66 9.08 -4.26 -11.34
N ASP A 67 8.28 -4.79 -12.23
CA ASP A 67 7.53 -4.01 -13.20
C ASP A 67 6.05 -4.28 -13.07
N GLY A 68 5.24 -3.27 -13.30
CA GLY A 68 3.81 -3.42 -13.20
C GLY A 68 3.06 -2.49 -14.13
N VAL A 69 1.75 -2.58 -14.04
CA VAL A 69 0.84 -1.68 -14.73
C VAL A 69 -0.13 -1.13 -13.71
N ILE A 70 -0.27 0.18 -13.68
CA ILE A 70 -1.25 0.82 -12.83
C ILE A 70 -2.36 1.42 -13.68
N THR A 71 -3.60 1.21 -13.27
CA THR A 71 -4.77 1.75 -13.95
C THR A 71 -5.28 2.94 -13.14
N LEU A 72 -5.31 4.11 -13.78
CA LEU A 72 -5.81 5.36 -13.21
C LEU A 72 -6.87 5.91 -14.13
N ASP A 73 -8.08 6.11 -13.63
CA ASP A 73 -9.20 6.64 -14.42
C ASP A 73 -9.40 5.88 -15.74
N GLY A 74 -9.31 4.57 -15.67
CA GLY A 74 -9.51 3.71 -16.83
C GLY A 74 -8.35 3.65 -17.81
N LYS A 75 -7.23 4.29 -17.50
CA LYS A 75 -6.05 4.27 -18.36
C LYS A 75 -4.92 3.51 -17.67
N ASP A 76 -4.20 2.72 -18.46
CA ASP A 76 -3.08 1.91 -17.96
C ASP A 76 -1.77 2.63 -18.19
N TYR A 77 -0.89 2.58 -17.18
CA TYR A 77 0.44 3.15 -17.24
C TYR A 77 1.44 2.11 -16.79
N ALA A 78 2.53 1.97 -17.52
CA ALA A 78 3.61 1.09 -17.10
C ALA A 78 4.38 1.76 -15.96
N VAL A 79 4.68 0.98 -14.92
CA VAL A 79 5.44 1.46 -13.77
C VAL A 79 6.56 0.49 -13.47
N GLY A 80 7.65 0.99 -12.93
CA GLY A 80 8.78 0.19 -12.52
C GLY A 80 9.41 0.76 -11.28
N ARG A 81 10.55 0.22 -10.89
CA ARG A 81 11.24 0.65 -9.68
C ARG A 81 11.42 2.16 -9.64
N GLY A 82 11.02 2.77 -8.54
CA GLY A 82 11.11 4.21 -8.34
C GLY A 82 9.85 4.97 -8.66
N ALA A 83 8.85 4.31 -9.25
CA ALA A 83 7.58 4.98 -9.54
C ALA A 83 6.77 5.16 -8.28
N GLY A 84 6.24 6.35 -8.07
CA GLY A 84 5.36 6.64 -6.95
C GLY A 84 4.03 7.16 -7.46
N VAL A 85 2.94 6.70 -6.82
CA VAL A 85 1.60 7.13 -7.16
C VAL A 85 0.90 7.60 -5.90
N TYR A 86 0.45 8.83 -5.91
CA TYR A 86 -0.29 9.40 -4.79
C TYR A 86 -1.79 9.35 -5.09
N LEU A 87 -2.56 8.84 -4.12
CA LEU A 87 -4.01 8.83 -4.18
C LEU A 87 -4.55 9.71 -3.06
N GLY A 88 -5.28 10.74 -3.43
CA GLY A 88 -5.94 11.61 -2.46
C GLY A 88 -7.29 11.04 -2.02
N PRO A 89 -8.03 11.81 -1.22
CA PRO A 89 -9.34 11.37 -0.76
C PRO A 89 -10.25 10.98 -1.92
N ASN A 90 -10.91 9.84 -1.78
CA ASN A 90 -11.85 9.29 -2.76
C ASN A 90 -11.24 8.89 -4.11
N GLU A 91 -9.93 8.94 -4.25
CA GLU A 91 -9.28 8.48 -5.45
C GLU A 91 -8.97 7.00 -5.36
N THR A 92 -8.94 6.33 -6.48
CA THR A 92 -8.68 4.89 -6.53
C THR A 92 -7.78 4.56 -7.71
N ALA A 93 -7.10 3.43 -7.59
CA ALA A 93 -6.23 2.91 -8.62
C ALA A 93 -6.20 1.39 -8.50
N ALA A 94 -5.70 0.73 -9.51
CA ALA A 94 -5.43 -0.70 -9.45
C ALA A 94 -4.05 -0.96 -10.00
N ILE A 95 -3.23 -1.75 -9.31
CA ILE A 95 -1.89 -2.06 -9.76
C ILE A 95 -1.70 -3.58 -9.79
N ARG A 96 -1.01 -4.06 -10.82
CA ARG A 96 -0.73 -5.47 -11.00
C ARG A 96 0.67 -5.66 -11.58
N PRO A 97 1.30 -6.83 -11.36
CA PRO A 97 2.58 -7.10 -12.01
C PRO A 97 2.39 -7.27 -13.51
N SER A 98 3.38 -6.86 -14.29
CA SER A 98 3.32 -6.97 -15.74
C SER A 98 4.28 -8.03 -16.29
N GLY A 99 5.25 -8.45 -15.50
CA GLY A 99 6.21 -9.44 -15.91
C GLY A 99 6.02 -10.75 -15.17
N SER A 100 6.98 -11.65 -15.34
CA SER A 100 6.95 -12.93 -14.64
C SER A 100 7.48 -12.85 -13.22
N GLY A 101 8.08 -11.72 -12.85
CA GLY A 101 8.63 -11.54 -11.52
C GLY A 101 7.62 -10.97 -10.53
N THR A 102 8.10 -10.76 -9.33
CA THR A 102 7.29 -10.21 -8.26
C THR A 102 7.39 -8.69 -8.25
N LEU A 103 6.26 -8.04 -8.13
CA LEU A 103 6.17 -6.59 -7.96
C LEU A 103 6.16 -6.30 -6.47
N LYS A 104 7.14 -5.55 -5.98
CA LYS A 104 7.22 -5.20 -4.57
C LYS A 104 6.90 -3.73 -4.39
N LEU A 105 5.96 -3.45 -3.50
CA LEU A 105 5.46 -2.10 -3.25
C LEU A 105 5.61 -1.70 -1.80
N PHE A 106 5.82 -0.41 -1.57
CA PHE A 106 5.58 0.20 -0.27
C PHE A 106 4.22 0.92 -0.37
N HIS A 107 3.31 0.58 0.54
CA HIS A 107 1.96 1.13 0.56
C HIS A 107 1.77 1.89 1.87
N LEU A 108 1.61 3.20 1.78
CA LEU A 108 1.42 4.07 2.93
C LEU A 108 0.01 4.61 2.94
N VAL A 109 -0.64 4.57 4.09
CA VAL A 109 -1.99 5.10 4.27
C VAL A 109 -1.97 6.10 5.42
N VAL A 110 -2.42 7.33 5.18
CA VAL A 110 -2.39 8.42 6.15
C VAL A 110 -3.62 9.30 5.99
N PRO A 111 -4.34 9.64 7.05
CA PRO A 111 -4.35 8.91 8.31
C PRO A 111 -5.03 7.56 8.14
N GLU A 112 -4.68 6.62 9.00
CA GLU A 112 -5.42 5.37 9.01
C GLU A 112 -6.72 5.59 9.76
N VAL A 113 -7.83 5.52 9.04
CA VAL A 113 -9.15 5.73 9.62
C VAL A 113 -9.86 4.37 9.65
N LYS A 114 -10.18 3.90 10.85
CA LYS A 114 -10.70 2.55 11.02
C LYS A 114 -12.21 2.46 10.86
N ASP A 115 -12.93 3.55 11.09
CA ASP A 115 -14.35 3.56 10.86
C ASP A 115 -14.79 4.91 10.34
N ALA A 116 -16.01 4.95 9.81
CA ALA A 116 -16.51 6.14 9.14
C ALA A 116 -16.72 7.32 10.08
N THR A 117 -16.96 7.04 11.37
CA THR A 117 -17.22 8.14 12.31
C THR A 117 -15.95 8.89 12.65
N ALA A 118 -14.81 8.23 12.58
CA ALA A 118 -13.55 8.91 12.82
C ALA A 118 -13.29 10.00 11.80
N GLY A 119 -13.74 9.80 10.57
CA GLY A 119 -13.52 10.76 9.51
C GLY A 119 -14.24 12.07 9.69
N ARG A 120 -15.32 12.08 10.42
CA ARG A 120 -16.09 13.30 10.58
C ARG A 120 -15.37 14.34 11.42
N ALA A 121 -14.39 13.93 12.16
CA ALA A 121 -13.62 14.85 12.96
C ALA A 121 -12.77 15.79 12.12
N ALA A 122 -12.61 15.47 10.87
CA ALA A 122 -11.84 16.30 9.97
C ALA A 122 -12.49 17.65 9.78
#